data_e468060f0afe644491ff001ef8bca4ea
#
_entry.id   e468060f0afe644491ff001ef8bca4ea
#
_cell.length_a   1.000
_cell.length_b   1.000
_cell.length_c   1.000
_cell.angle_alpha   90.00
_cell.angle_beta   90.00
_cell.angle_gamma   90.00
#
_symmetry.space_group_name_H-M   'P 1'
#
loop_
_entity.id
_entity.type
_entity.pdbx_description
1 polymer ?
#
loop_
_entity_poly.entity_id
_entity_poly.type
_entity_poly.pdbx_seq_one_letter_code
_entity_poly.pdbx_strand_id
1 'polypeptide(L)'
;MSWRARAAAALVPLAIASALSLAQKAARAQAPNPSSPAPNPSSPAPKPSPPVTQPGPVRYRIAGCRSRGPAAYRQGPHRREVAIGFDDGPAPLTPAFVAMLERNHARATFFMIGQQVSRGWRGTLIRELRDGDVLGDHTFTHPDLLRTGPVRGQMSSTLRAIRSLTGYTPCVFRPPYGAYDESIVRTARSLGLATVLWNVDPTDWALPGTAAIEQRVLAQVKPGSIILSHDGGGPRGETLAAYPAIIAALRGRGFHIVTIPELLGFRPVYVPCIRLCEGIGLPRRALPRDALIQRAPRAHAGSAGDDRESPSGRTPARPSGAHPAAAWPRS
;
A
#
# COMPACT_ATOMS: atom_id res chain seq x y z
N MET A 1 -7.36 -64.94 -8.01
CA MET A 1 -6.15 -65.28 -7.25
C MET A 1 -5.88 -64.18 -6.25
N SER A 2 -6.05 -64.51 -5.00
CA SER A 2 -5.96 -63.73 -3.80
C SER A 2 -4.51 -63.33 -3.44
N TRP A 3 -4.25 -62.14 -2.93
CA TRP A 3 -3.24 -61.94 -1.91
C TRP A 3 -3.65 -60.86 -0.91
N ARG A 4 -3.47 -61.27 0.32
CA ARG A 4 -4.02 -60.79 1.60
C ARG A 4 -3.21 -59.59 2.16
N ALA A 5 -3.96 -58.84 2.99
CA ALA A 5 -3.49 -57.85 3.93
C ALA A 5 -2.36 -58.31 4.86
N ARG A 6 -1.52 -57.37 5.28
CA ARG A 6 -0.87 -57.41 6.61
C ARG A 6 -0.87 -56.01 7.20
N ALA A 7 -1.63 -55.86 8.25
CA ALA A 7 -1.55 -54.75 9.21
C ALA A 7 -0.29 -54.93 10.06
N ALA A 8 0.42 -53.86 10.36
CA ALA A 8 1.40 -53.77 11.43
C ALA A 8 1.03 -52.59 12.31
N ALA A 9 0.50 -52.93 13.48
CA ALA A 9 0.32 -52.02 14.60
C ALA A 9 1.69 -51.86 15.31
N ALA A 10 2.13 -50.64 15.54
CA ALA A 10 3.26 -50.32 16.43
C ALA A 10 2.80 -49.37 17.55
N LEU A 11 3.00 -49.85 18.74
CA LEU A 11 2.70 -49.31 20.04
C LEU A 11 3.47 -48.01 20.33
N VAL A 12 2.75 -47.02 20.88
CA VAL A 12 3.31 -45.81 21.52
C VAL A 12 3.45 -46.10 23.00
N PRO A 13 4.62 -45.91 23.66
CA PRO A 13 4.70 -45.88 25.11
C PRO A 13 4.50 -44.46 25.65
N LEU A 14 3.69 -44.36 26.66
CA LEU A 14 3.49 -43.28 27.60
C LEU A 14 4.82 -42.86 28.26
N ALA A 15 5.11 -41.54 28.24
CA ALA A 15 6.04 -40.91 29.17
C ALA A 15 5.39 -39.60 29.67
N ILE A 16 4.52 -39.72 30.65
CA ILE A 16 4.09 -38.65 31.54
C ILE A 16 4.69 -38.91 32.88
N ALA A 17 5.71 -38.15 33.28
CA ALA A 17 6.04 -37.81 34.66
C ALA A 17 7.29 -36.91 34.69
N SER A 18 7.21 -35.84 35.45
CA SER A 18 8.32 -34.96 35.88
C SER A 18 8.37 -33.57 35.28
N ALA A 19 7.39 -32.71 35.63
CA ALA A 19 7.54 -31.26 35.60
C ALA A 19 6.62 -30.59 36.65
N LEU A 20 6.70 -31.05 37.92
CA LEU A 20 6.07 -30.41 39.06
C LEU A 20 7.08 -30.35 40.21
N SER A 21 8.06 -29.45 40.12
CA SER A 21 8.94 -29.12 41.26
C SER A 21 9.91 -27.96 40.93
N LEU A 22 9.41 -26.75 40.65
CA LEU A 22 10.27 -25.53 40.62
C LEU A 22 9.47 -24.21 40.75
N ALA A 23 8.34 -24.24 41.45
CA ALA A 23 7.52 -23.02 41.67
C ALA A 23 7.23 -22.76 43.17
N GLN A 24 8.11 -23.12 44.09
CA GLN A 24 7.95 -22.84 45.54
C GLN A 24 9.19 -22.32 46.21
N LYS A 25 9.86 -21.30 45.63
CA LYS A 25 11.00 -20.64 46.33
C LYS A 25 11.14 -19.18 45.89
N ALA A 26 10.16 -18.32 46.18
CA ALA A 26 10.37 -16.86 46.21
C ALA A 26 9.12 -16.16 46.79
N ALA A 27 8.77 -16.43 48.04
CA ALA A 27 7.88 -15.58 48.81
C ALA A 27 8.39 -15.57 50.28
N ARG A 28 9.52 -14.89 50.49
CA ARG A 28 9.92 -14.47 51.83
C ARG A 28 9.74 -12.97 51.90
N ALA A 29 8.57 -12.53 52.43
CA ALA A 29 8.28 -11.15 52.75
C ALA A 29 9.29 -10.65 53.78
N GLN A 30 9.93 -9.53 53.49
CA GLN A 30 10.67 -8.74 54.45
C GLN A 30 9.71 -8.01 55.38
N ALA A 31 9.83 -8.21 56.63
CA ALA A 31 9.11 -7.46 57.64
C ALA A 31 9.55 -6.00 57.68
N PRO A 32 8.65 -5.05 57.92
CA PRO A 32 9.00 -3.62 57.94
C PRO A 32 9.81 -3.30 59.20
N ASN A 33 10.83 -2.44 59.04
CA ASN A 33 11.70 -1.93 60.09
C ASN A 33 10.95 -0.99 61.04
N PRO A 34 10.97 -1.15 62.36
CA PRO A 34 10.13 -0.41 63.30
C PRO A 34 10.71 0.97 63.72
N SER A 35 11.41 1.69 62.86
CA SER A 35 12.05 2.95 63.24
C SER A 35 11.69 4.15 62.36
N SER A 36 10.42 4.28 61.92
CA SER A 36 9.98 5.54 61.29
C SER A 36 9.02 6.24 62.25
N PRO A 37 9.27 7.55 62.57
CA PRO A 37 8.36 8.31 63.43
C PRO A 37 7.02 8.53 62.73
N ALA A 38 5.93 8.42 63.48
CA ALA A 38 4.58 8.65 63.01
C ALA A 38 4.38 10.06 62.45
N PRO A 39 3.64 10.24 61.35
CA PRO A 39 3.39 11.55 60.78
C PRO A 39 2.47 12.37 61.71
N ASN A 40 2.84 13.65 61.86
CA ASN A 40 2.16 14.65 62.66
C ASN A 40 0.72 14.87 62.18
N PRO A 41 -0.35 14.76 63.01
CA PRO A 41 -1.75 14.81 62.57
C PRO A 41 -2.31 16.21 62.22
N SER A 42 -1.46 17.23 62.06
CA SER A 42 -1.88 18.63 61.87
C SER A 42 -1.70 19.21 60.49
N SER A 43 -1.30 18.42 59.48
CA SER A 43 -1.22 18.94 58.12
C SER A 43 -2.51 18.61 57.34
N PRO A 44 -3.19 19.62 56.75
CA PRO A 44 -4.35 19.32 55.90
C PRO A 44 -3.91 18.50 54.69
N ALA A 45 -4.64 17.43 54.40
CA ALA A 45 -4.39 16.60 53.23
C ALA A 45 -4.33 17.44 51.95
N PRO A 46 -3.34 17.24 51.06
CA PRO A 46 -3.29 17.95 49.80
C PRO A 46 -4.56 17.65 48.98
N LYS A 47 -5.22 18.72 48.51
CA LYS A 47 -6.39 18.59 47.62
C LYS A 47 -6.02 17.69 46.45
N PRO A 48 -6.88 16.71 46.10
CA PRO A 48 -6.61 15.89 44.92
C PRO A 48 -6.48 16.76 43.67
N SER A 49 -5.36 16.63 43.00
CA SER A 49 -5.15 17.30 41.71
C SER A 49 -6.25 16.87 40.75
N PRO A 50 -6.81 17.77 39.94
CA PRO A 50 -7.81 17.40 38.94
C PRO A 50 -7.26 16.29 38.06
N PRO A 51 -8.08 15.32 37.64
CA PRO A 51 -7.62 14.23 36.81
C PRO A 51 -7.00 14.80 35.54
N VAL A 52 -5.70 14.56 35.35
CA VAL A 52 -5.03 14.87 34.08
C VAL A 52 -5.67 13.96 33.05
N THR A 53 -6.60 14.53 32.27
CA THR A 53 -7.21 13.84 31.14
C THR A 53 -6.08 13.59 30.14
N GLN A 54 -5.52 12.38 30.15
CA GLN A 54 -4.56 11.99 29.13
C GLN A 54 -5.27 12.11 27.76
N PRO A 55 -4.71 12.85 26.81
CA PRO A 55 -5.29 12.92 25.49
C PRO A 55 -5.41 11.48 24.96
N GLY A 56 -6.63 11.11 24.57
CA GLY A 56 -6.89 9.80 24.00
C GLY A 56 -5.93 9.51 22.84
N PRO A 57 -5.68 8.23 22.49
CA PRO A 57 -4.73 7.86 21.45
C PRO A 57 -5.06 8.60 20.16
N VAL A 58 -4.13 9.41 19.67
CA VAL A 58 -4.28 10.12 18.39
C VAL A 58 -4.40 9.09 17.28
N ARG A 59 -5.54 9.07 16.59
CA ARG A 59 -5.77 8.22 15.43
C ARG A 59 -5.16 8.90 14.21
N TYR A 60 -4.44 8.14 13.38
CA TYR A 60 -3.86 8.63 12.14
C TYR A 60 -4.51 7.92 10.95
N ARG A 61 -4.64 8.63 9.83
CA ARG A 61 -5.00 8.06 8.54
C ARG A 61 -3.88 8.29 7.53
N ILE A 62 -3.75 7.42 6.55
CA ILE A 62 -2.87 7.67 5.41
C ILE A 62 -3.50 8.76 4.56
N ALA A 63 -2.77 9.84 4.33
CA ALA A 63 -3.21 10.98 3.52
C ALA A 63 -2.50 11.06 2.19
N GLY A 64 -1.62 10.12 1.88
CA GLY A 64 -0.84 10.08 0.67
C GLY A 64 0.47 9.34 0.85
N CYS A 65 1.34 9.48 -0.14
CA CYS A 65 2.71 8.99 -0.10
C CYS A 65 3.64 9.99 -0.80
N ARG A 66 4.94 9.85 -0.58
CA ARG A 66 5.97 10.67 -1.25
C ARG A 66 6.87 9.79 -2.07
N SER A 67 6.90 10.03 -3.37
CA SER A 67 7.81 9.37 -4.29
C SER A 67 9.26 9.77 -4.02
N ARG A 68 10.19 8.82 -4.22
CA ARG A 68 11.64 8.99 -4.06
C ARG A 68 12.35 8.23 -5.17
N GLY A 69 13.61 8.60 -5.45
CA GLY A 69 14.46 7.88 -6.40
C GLY A 69 14.14 8.20 -7.86
N PRO A 70 14.24 7.22 -8.78
CA PRO A 70 13.95 7.40 -10.20
C PRO A 70 12.56 7.97 -10.47
N ALA A 71 12.40 8.62 -11.64
CA ALA A 71 11.11 9.18 -12.03
C ALA A 71 10.18 8.15 -12.66
N ALA A 72 10.72 7.00 -13.11
CA ALA A 72 9.94 5.89 -13.70
C ALA A 72 10.45 4.53 -13.23
N TYR A 73 9.52 3.58 -13.07
CA TYR A 73 9.76 2.23 -12.57
C TYR A 73 9.01 1.20 -13.41
N ARG A 74 9.66 0.06 -13.70
CA ARG A 74 9.02 -1.14 -14.27
C ARG A 74 8.96 -2.30 -13.28
N GLN A 75 9.79 -2.25 -12.26
CA GLN A 75 9.88 -3.22 -11.17
C GLN A 75 10.49 -2.56 -9.94
N GLY A 76 10.34 -3.16 -8.77
CA GLY A 76 11.00 -2.77 -7.54
C GLY A 76 12.38 -3.43 -7.37
N PRO A 77 13.01 -3.22 -6.19
CA PRO A 77 14.24 -3.90 -5.81
C PRO A 77 14.08 -5.43 -5.79
N HIS A 78 15.18 -6.16 -6.03
CA HIS A 78 15.21 -7.62 -6.04
C HIS A 78 15.07 -8.19 -4.62
N ARG A 79 13.87 -8.07 -4.03
CA ARG A 79 13.47 -8.65 -2.75
C ARG A 79 12.30 -9.60 -2.97
N ARG A 80 12.06 -10.54 -2.03
CA ARG A 80 10.89 -11.45 -2.10
C ARG A 80 9.57 -10.70 -1.83
N GLU A 81 9.41 -9.57 -2.47
CA GLU A 81 8.21 -8.73 -2.47
C GLU A 81 7.68 -8.61 -3.90
N VAL A 82 6.37 -8.56 -4.04
CA VAL A 82 5.67 -8.31 -5.31
C VAL A 82 4.51 -7.35 -5.06
N ALA A 83 4.17 -6.55 -6.07
CA ALA A 83 3.04 -5.64 -5.97
C ALA A 83 2.03 -5.88 -7.08
N ILE A 84 0.74 -5.78 -6.73
CA ILE A 84 -0.39 -5.89 -7.66
C ILE A 84 -0.90 -4.48 -7.93
N GLY A 85 -1.07 -4.14 -9.21
CA GLY A 85 -1.72 -2.91 -9.64
C GLY A 85 -2.97 -3.22 -10.44
N PHE A 86 -4.12 -2.67 -10.02
CA PHE A 86 -5.37 -2.73 -10.76
C PHE A 86 -5.64 -1.38 -11.43
N ASP A 87 -5.93 -1.39 -12.72
CA ASP A 87 -6.16 -0.21 -13.53
C ASP A 87 -7.65 -0.06 -13.90
N ASP A 88 -8.03 1.14 -14.36
CA ASP A 88 -9.33 1.51 -14.91
C ASP A 88 -10.50 1.60 -13.92
N GLY A 89 -10.24 1.50 -12.62
CA GLY A 89 -11.25 1.75 -11.59
C GLY A 89 -11.53 3.26 -11.35
N PRO A 90 -12.52 3.56 -10.46
CA PRO A 90 -13.49 2.66 -9.87
C PRO A 90 -14.56 2.21 -10.86
N ALA A 91 -14.92 0.93 -10.83
CA ALA A 91 -15.87 0.30 -11.73
C ALA A 91 -16.84 -0.62 -10.94
N PRO A 92 -17.90 -1.15 -11.56
CA PRO A 92 -18.89 -1.97 -10.85
C PRO A 92 -18.33 -3.15 -10.05
N LEU A 93 -17.20 -3.75 -10.49
CA LEU A 93 -16.55 -4.84 -9.78
C LEU A 93 -15.50 -4.39 -8.75
N THR A 94 -15.09 -3.12 -8.70
CA THR A 94 -14.10 -2.62 -7.73
C THR A 94 -14.43 -3.00 -6.28
N PRO A 95 -15.69 -2.89 -5.78
CA PRO A 95 -16.02 -3.34 -4.43
C PRO A 95 -15.77 -4.83 -4.18
N ALA A 96 -15.93 -5.66 -5.22
CA ALA A 96 -15.68 -7.09 -5.14
C ALA A 96 -14.17 -7.40 -5.10
N PHE A 97 -13.34 -6.64 -5.84
CA PHE A 97 -11.87 -6.72 -5.76
C PHE A 97 -11.37 -6.34 -4.37
N VAL A 98 -11.87 -5.24 -3.79
CA VAL A 98 -11.54 -4.83 -2.41
C VAL A 98 -11.91 -5.94 -1.42
N ALA A 99 -13.12 -6.48 -1.51
CA ALA A 99 -13.55 -7.58 -0.65
C ALA A 99 -12.73 -8.87 -0.85
N MET A 100 -12.29 -9.15 -2.07
CA MET A 100 -11.41 -10.28 -2.38
C MET A 100 -10.04 -10.10 -1.73
N LEU A 101 -9.42 -8.92 -1.84
CA LEU A 101 -8.14 -8.62 -1.22
C LEU A 101 -8.22 -8.72 0.31
N GLU A 102 -9.28 -8.17 0.93
CA GLU A 102 -9.52 -8.23 2.37
C GLU A 102 -9.61 -9.69 2.86
N ARG A 103 -10.46 -10.53 2.21
CA ARG A 103 -10.58 -11.96 2.55
C ARG A 103 -9.27 -12.73 2.42
N ASN A 104 -8.41 -12.31 1.51
CA ASN A 104 -7.10 -12.92 1.30
C ASN A 104 -5.99 -12.17 2.05
N HIS A 105 -6.29 -11.21 2.92
CA HIS A 105 -5.30 -10.41 3.67
C HIS A 105 -4.20 -9.82 2.78
N ALA A 106 -4.51 -9.51 1.52
CA ALA A 106 -3.61 -8.90 0.56
C ALA A 106 -3.92 -7.41 0.40
N ARG A 107 -2.96 -6.68 -0.17
CA ARG A 107 -3.10 -5.26 -0.49
C ARG A 107 -2.64 -5.01 -1.91
N ALA A 108 -3.23 -4.00 -2.55
CA ALA A 108 -2.91 -3.63 -3.92
C ALA A 108 -2.79 -2.11 -4.09
N THR A 109 -2.47 -1.69 -5.31
CA THR A 109 -2.53 -0.29 -5.74
C THR A 109 -3.55 -0.19 -6.86
N PHE A 110 -4.56 0.67 -6.70
CA PHE A 110 -5.61 0.90 -7.68
C PHE A 110 -5.33 2.21 -8.43
N PHE A 111 -5.14 2.14 -9.74
CA PHE A 111 -4.89 3.29 -10.60
C PHE A 111 -6.22 3.79 -11.19
N MET A 112 -6.69 4.90 -10.66
CA MET A 112 -8.04 5.42 -10.90
C MET A 112 -8.11 6.29 -12.14
N ILE A 113 -9.11 6.07 -12.99
CA ILE A 113 -9.54 7.02 -14.02
C ILE A 113 -10.31 8.15 -13.36
N GLY A 114 -9.79 9.37 -13.41
CA GLY A 114 -10.28 10.50 -12.62
C GLY A 114 -11.76 10.87 -12.86
N GLN A 115 -12.27 10.78 -14.10
CA GLN A 115 -13.66 11.05 -14.42
C GLN A 115 -14.65 10.06 -13.78
N GLN A 116 -14.20 8.86 -13.43
CA GLN A 116 -15.02 7.85 -12.75
C GLN A 116 -15.08 8.10 -11.23
N VAL A 117 -14.13 8.85 -10.66
CA VAL A 117 -14.07 9.18 -9.24
C VAL A 117 -15.19 10.14 -8.86
N SER A 118 -16.29 9.61 -8.35
CA SER A 118 -17.50 10.35 -7.99
C SER A 118 -17.95 10.05 -6.55
N ARG A 119 -18.94 10.83 -6.06
CA ARG A 119 -19.47 10.66 -4.70
C ARG A 119 -20.00 9.25 -4.42
N GLY A 120 -20.55 8.57 -5.43
CA GLY A 120 -21.04 7.20 -5.31
C GLY A 120 -19.96 6.20 -4.91
N TRP A 121 -18.72 6.44 -5.30
CA TRP A 121 -17.59 5.57 -5.00
C TRP A 121 -16.88 5.88 -3.69
N ARG A 122 -17.26 6.98 -3.00
CA ARG A 122 -16.55 7.42 -1.78
C ARG A 122 -16.40 6.30 -0.75
N GLY A 123 -17.45 5.51 -0.53
CA GLY A 123 -17.42 4.39 0.44
C GLY A 123 -16.35 3.35 0.08
N THR A 124 -16.29 2.95 -1.18
CA THR A 124 -15.31 1.98 -1.71
C THR A 124 -13.89 2.51 -1.58
N LEU A 125 -13.62 3.73 -2.06
CA LEU A 125 -12.28 4.32 -2.01
C LEU A 125 -11.77 4.55 -0.57
N ILE A 126 -12.65 4.89 0.36
CA ILE A 126 -12.30 4.99 1.78
C ILE A 126 -12.01 3.61 2.37
N ARG A 127 -12.73 2.55 1.94
CA ARG A 127 -12.48 1.18 2.36
C ARG A 127 -11.12 0.70 1.88
N GLU A 128 -10.76 0.92 0.62
CA GLU A 128 -9.42 0.63 0.06
C GLU A 128 -8.32 1.23 0.95
N LEU A 129 -8.39 2.54 1.20
CA LEU A 129 -7.40 3.25 2.03
C LEU A 129 -7.37 2.75 3.49
N ARG A 130 -8.53 2.36 4.06
CA ARG A 130 -8.63 1.80 5.40
C ARG A 130 -7.97 0.43 5.49
N ASP A 131 -8.15 -0.40 4.47
CA ASP A 131 -7.66 -1.76 4.44
C ASP A 131 -6.16 -1.81 4.04
N GLY A 132 -5.59 -0.64 3.70
CA GLY A 132 -4.17 -0.43 3.43
C GLY A 132 -3.81 -0.52 1.96
N ASP A 133 -4.81 -0.52 1.09
CA ASP A 133 -4.62 -0.33 -0.35
C ASP A 133 -4.21 1.11 -0.65
N VAL A 134 -3.71 1.36 -1.84
CA VAL A 134 -3.22 2.66 -2.29
C VAL A 134 -3.92 3.08 -3.56
N LEU A 135 -4.30 4.36 -3.64
CA LEU A 135 -4.85 4.96 -4.85
C LEU A 135 -3.73 5.59 -5.67
N GLY A 136 -3.69 5.28 -6.97
CA GLY A 136 -2.81 5.86 -7.98
C GLY A 136 -3.59 6.70 -8.99
N ASP A 137 -2.86 7.45 -9.81
CA ASP A 137 -3.39 8.27 -10.90
C ASP A 137 -3.29 7.49 -12.21
N HIS A 138 -4.41 7.38 -12.95
CA HIS A 138 -4.46 6.76 -14.29
C HIS A 138 -5.01 7.73 -15.35
N THR A 139 -4.70 9.00 -15.22
CA THR A 139 -5.25 10.10 -16.03
C THR A 139 -6.74 10.38 -15.78
N PHE A 140 -7.26 11.47 -16.31
CA PHE A 140 -8.65 11.84 -16.08
C PHE A 140 -9.63 11.12 -17.03
N THR A 141 -9.28 11.01 -18.33
CA THR A 141 -10.15 10.41 -19.36
C THR A 141 -9.54 9.20 -20.07
N HIS A 142 -8.42 8.67 -19.56
CA HIS A 142 -7.73 7.52 -20.12
C HIS A 142 -7.22 7.70 -21.58
N PRO A 143 -6.62 8.85 -21.97
CA PRO A 143 -6.12 9.04 -23.33
C PRO A 143 -4.73 8.41 -23.52
N ASP A 144 -4.38 8.12 -24.78
CA ASP A 144 -2.98 7.93 -25.16
C ASP A 144 -2.24 9.27 -25.08
N LEU A 145 -1.44 9.44 -24.04
CA LEU A 145 -0.75 10.71 -23.74
C LEU A 145 0.33 11.10 -24.75
N LEU A 146 0.78 10.17 -25.59
CA LEU A 146 1.69 10.47 -26.70
C LEU A 146 0.98 11.14 -27.89
N ARG A 147 -0.35 11.03 -27.93
CA ARG A 147 -1.18 11.53 -29.03
C ARG A 147 -2.03 12.71 -28.66
N THR A 148 -2.28 12.93 -27.37
CA THR A 148 -3.22 13.94 -26.89
C THR A 148 -2.61 14.81 -25.80
N GLY A 149 -2.79 16.13 -25.92
CA GLY A 149 -2.55 17.09 -24.83
C GLY A 149 -3.85 17.42 -24.10
N PRO A 150 -3.84 18.09 -22.98
CA PRO A 150 -2.72 18.49 -22.14
C PRO A 150 -2.39 17.43 -21.07
N VAL A 151 -1.22 16.86 -21.12
CA VAL A 151 -0.74 15.79 -20.20
C VAL A 151 -0.91 16.19 -18.72
N ARG A 152 -0.46 17.42 -18.35
CA ARG A 152 -0.56 17.91 -16.97
C ARG A 152 -2.00 18.02 -16.48
N GLY A 153 -2.92 18.44 -17.34
CA GLY A 153 -4.35 18.55 -17.03
C GLY A 153 -4.96 17.20 -16.68
N GLN A 154 -4.62 16.16 -17.42
CA GLN A 154 -5.08 14.78 -17.20
C GLN A 154 -4.71 14.29 -15.81
N MET A 155 -3.44 14.41 -15.41
CA MET A 155 -2.96 13.98 -14.10
C MET A 155 -3.52 14.87 -12.98
N SER A 156 -3.40 16.20 -13.09
CA SER A 156 -3.81 17.10 -12.03
C SER A 156 -5.32 17.07 -11.74
N SER A 157 -6.14 16.75 -12.73
CA SER A 157 -7.60 16.60 -12.54
C SER A 157 -7.91 15.31 -11.75
N THR A 158 -7.23 14.21 -12.06
CA THR A 158 -7.36 12.95 -11.30
C THR A 158 -6.91 13.12 -9.86
N LEU A 159 -5.75 13.75 -9.63
CA LEU A 159 -5.28 14.07 -8.28
C LEU A 159 -6.31 14.87 -7.49
N ARG A 160 -6.91 15.90 -8.11
CA ARG A 160 -7.96 16.70 -7.47
C ARG A 160 -9.22 15.89 -7.16
N ALA A 161 -9.67 15.03 -8.09
CA ALA A 161 -10.83 14.17 -7.89
C ALA A 161 -10.64 13.23 -6.69
N ILE A 162 -9.53 12.49 -6.66
CA ILE A 162 -9.21 11.57 -5.56
C ILE A 162 -9.09 12.34 -4.24
N ARG A 163 -8.32 13.43 -4.22
CA ARG A 163 -8.08 14.20 -3.01
C ARG A 163 -9.35 14.84 -2.44
N SER A 164 -10.20 15.42 -3.29
CA SER A 164 -11.44 16.06 -2.84
C SER A 164 -12.41 15.06 -2.23
N LEU A 165 -12.44 13.83 -2.75
CA LEU A 165 -13.36 12.79 -2.29
C LEU A 165 -12.86 12.06 -1.02
N THR A 166 -11.55 11.80 -0.92
CA THR A 166 -10.96 10.92 0.10
C THR A 166 -10.01 11.65 1.06
N GLY A 167 -9.51 12.83 0.66
CA GLY A 167 -8.41 13.51 1.35
C GLY A 167 -7.06 12.84 1.18
N TYR A 168 -6.93 11.83 0.31
CA TYR A 168 -5.70 11.14 -0.03
C TYR A 168 -5.06 11.78 -1.26
N THR A 169 -3.73 11.90 -1.28
CA THR A 169 -2.97 12.41 -2.42
C THR A 169 -2.07 11.30 -2.97
N PRO A 170 -2.34 10.78 -4.19
CA PRO A 170 -1.48 9.80 -4.85
C PRO A 170 -0.04 10.27 -5.01
N CYS A 171 0.91 9.33 -5.00
CA CYS A 171 2.32 9.56 -5.32
C CYS A 171 2.80 8.69 -6.49
N VAL A 172 1.92 7.87 -7.07
CA VAL A 172 2.18 7.02 -8.22
C VAL A 172 1.19 7.30 -9.33
N PHE A 173 1.69 7.23 -10.55
CA PHE A 173 0.96 7.42 -11.79
C PHE A 173 1.28 6.27 -12.73
N ARG A 174 0.29 5.72 -13.38
CA ARG A 174 0.47 4.77 -14.47
C ARG A 174 -0.11 5.35 -15.75
N PRO A 175 0.70 5.50 -16.81
CA PRO A 175 0.20 6.01 -18.09
C PRO A 175 -0.72 4.96 -18.74
N PRO A 176 -1.89 5.36 -19.27
CA PRO A 176 -2.72 4.51 -20.10
C PRO A 176 -1.92 3.82 -21.20
N TYR A 177 -2.22 2.55 -21.48
CA TYR A 177 -1.53 1.72 -22.48
C TYR A 177 -0.02 1.55 -22.26
N GLY A 178 0.52 1.98 -21.11
CA GLY A 178 1.96 2.06 -20.90
C GLY A 178 2.66 3.07 -21.81
N ALA A 179 1.91 3.98 -22.43
CA ALA A 179 2.41 4.97 -23.39
C ALA A 179 3.00 6.19 -22.66
N TYR A 180 4.31 6.36 -22.74
CA TYR A 180 5.01 7.46 -22.11
C TYR A 180 6.29 7.85 -22.85
N ASP A 181 6.69 9.08 -22.64
CA ASP A 181 8.00 9.63 -22.99
C ASP A 181 8.61 10.37 -21.80
N GLU A 182 9.78 10.95 -22.02
CA GLU A 182 10.48 11.68 -20.98
C GLU A 182 9.73 12.94 -20.52
N SER A 183 8.95 13.59 -21.40
CA SER A 183 8.17 14.78 -21.07
C SER A 183 7.01 14.45 -20.14
N ILE A 184 6.34 13.31 -20.38
CA ILE A 184 5.27 12.76 -19.53
C ILE A 184 5.82 12.41 -18.15
N VAL A 185 6.99 11.76 -18.10
CA VAL A 185 7.67 11.40 -16.84
C VAL A 185 8.06 12.66 -16.06
N ARG A 186 8.62 13.69 -16.71
CA ARG A 186 8.93 14.98 -16.05
C ARG A 186 7.68 15.68 -15.55
N THR A 187 6.59 15.63 -16.30
CA THR A 187 5.30 16.22 -15.90
C THR A 187 4.76 15.52 -14.66
N ALA A 188 4.72 14.19 -14.64
CA ALA A 188 4.31 13.40 -13.48
C ALA A 188 5.15 13.75 -12.24
N ARG A 189 6.49 13.78 -12.39
CA ARG A 189 7.41 14.13 -11.32
C ARG A 189 7.17 15.55 -10.77
N SER A 190 6.86 16.53 -11.62
CA SER A 190 6.54 17.91 -11.20
C SER A 190 5.24 17.99 -10.37
N LEU A 191 4.39 16.98 -10.45
CA LEU A 191 3.16 16.82 -9.66
C LEU A 191 3.36 15.94 -8.42
N GLY A 192 4.59 15.50 -8.13
CA GLY A 192 4.92 14.61 -7.03
C GLY A 192 4.63 13.13 -7.28
N LEU A 193 4.40 12.77 -8.54
CA LEU A 193 4.09 11.40 -8.97
C LEU A 193 5.33 10.70 -9.52
N ALA A 194 5.53 9.43 -9.16
CA ALA A 194 6.42 8.54 -9.88
C ALA A 194 5.66 7.78 -10.96
N THR A 195 6.21 7.72 -12.16
CA THR A 195 5.64 6.92 -13.25
C THR A 195 5.91 5.44 -12.99
N VAL A 196 4.86 4.61 -12.97
CA VAL A 196 4.96 3.18 -12.68
C VAL A 196 4.36 2.38 -13.81
N LEU A 197 5.16 1.48 -14.37
CA LEU A 197 4.73 0.48 -15.33
C LEU A 197 4.67 -0.90 -14.65
N TRP A 198 4.94 -1.96 -15.41
CA TRP A 198 4.92 -3.35 -14.95
C TRP A 198 5.98 -4.18 -15.67
N ASN A 199 6.27 -5.32 -15.11
CA ASN A 199 7.10 -6.36 -15.73
C ASN A 199 6.42 -7.73 -15.74
N VAL A 200 5.17 -7.81 -15.25
CA VAL A 200 4.30 -8.97 -15.34
C VAL A 200 2.97 -8.52 -15.95
N ASP A 201 2.63 -9.07 -17.11
CA ASP A 201 1.39 -8.77 -17.85
C ASP A 201 0.64 -10.08 -18.16
N PRO A 202 -0.45 -10.36 -17.45
CA PRO A 202 -1.29 -11.52 -17.74
C PRO A 202 -2.18 -11.33 -18.96
N THR A 203 -2.22 -10.14 -19.56
CA THR A 203 -3.15 -9.78 -20.63
C THR A 203 -4.63 -10.03 -20.25
N ASP A 204 -5.01 -9.75 -19.01
CA ASP A 204 -6.36 -9.94 -18.47
C ASP A 204 -7.40 -9.08 -19.19
N TRP A 205 -6.97 -7.95 -19.74
CA TRP A 205 -7.78 -7.07 -20.57
C TRP A 205 -8.32 -7.73 -21.84
N ALA A 206 -7.63 -8.78 -22.35
CA ALA A 206 -8.03 -9.55 -23.52
C ALA A 206 -8.97 -10.73 -23.20
N LEU A 207 -9.40 -10.88 -21.94
CA LEU A 207 -10.32 -11.91 -21.46
C LEU A 207 -9.87 -13.35 -21.82
N PRO A 208 -8.64 -13.75 -21.44
CA PRO A 208 -8.08 -15.05 -21.85
C PRO A 208 -8.58 -16.24 -21.00
N GLY A 209 -9.47 -16.00 -20.05
CA GLY A 209 -9.92 -16.97 -19.07
C GLY A 209 -9.12 -16.95 -17.77
N THR A 210 -9.78 -17.29 -16.67
CA THR A 210 -9.21 -17.30 -15.30
C THR A 210 -7.90 -18.08 -15.22
N ALA A 211 -7.87 -19.32 -15.72
CA ALA A 211 -6.68 -20.18 -15.67
C ALA A 211 -5.48 -19.59 -16.45
N ALA A 212 -5.74 -18.95 -17.60
CA ALA A 212 -4.68 -18.31 -18.37
C ALA A 212 -4.08 -17.09 -17.65
N ILE A 213 -4.90 -16.31 -16.96
CA ILE A 213 -4.45 -15.18 -16.12
C ILE A 213 -3.53 -15.71 -15.01
N GLU A 214 -3.96 -16.73 -14.25
CA GLU A 214 -3.18 -17.37 -13.20
C GLU A 214 -1.82 -17.87 -13.73
N GLN A 215 -1.86 -18.67 -14.79
CA GLN A 215 -0.66 -19.24 -15.39
C GLN A 215 0.34 -18.16 -15.81
N ARG A 216 -0.13 -17.10 -16.50
CA ARG A 216 0.72 -16.03 -17.00
C ARG A 216 1.36 -15.22 -15.87
N VAL A 217 0.62 -14.89 -14.82
CA VAL A 217 1.19 -14.23 -13.64
C VAL A 217 2.26 -15.10 -13.00
N LEU A 218 1.93 -16.37 -12.73
CA LEU A 218 2.82 -17.27 -11.99
C LEU A 218 4.07 -17.70 -12.78
N ALA A 219 4.01 -17.64 -14.11
CA ALA A 219 5.15 -17.90 -14.99
C ALA A 219 6.13 -16.72 -15.08
N GLN A 220 5.64 -15.49 -14.99
CA GLN A 220 6.46 -14.27 -15.18
C GLN A 220 7.00 -13.67 -13.88
N VAL A 221 6.33 -13.94 -12.74
CA VAL A 221 6.63 -13.29 -11.47
C VAL A 221 8.01 -13.67 -10.93
N LYS A 222 8.75 -12.65 -10.47
CA LYS A 222 10.08 -12.74 -9.84
C LYS A 222 10.19 -11.71 -8.70
N PRO A 223 11.21 -11.78 -7.84
CA PRO A 223 11.43 -10.80 -6.80
C PRO A 223 11.43 -9.36 -7.35
N GLY A 224 10.62 -8.49 -6.72
CA GLY A 224 10.46 -7.10 -7.13
C GLY A 224 9.43 -6.88 -8.25
N SER A 225 8.67 -7.90 -8.67
CA SER A 225 7.70 -7.76 -9.75
C SER A 225 6.57 -6.80 -9.42
N ILE A 226 6.17 -6.03 -10.43
CA ILE A 226 4.94 -5.24 -10.47
C ILE A 226 4.01 -5.90 -11.49
N ILE A 227 2.87 -6.35 -11.02
CA ILE A 227 1.88 -7.09 -11.82
C ILE A 227 0.83 -6.07 -12.31
N LEU A 228 0.59 -6.05 -13.63
CA LEU A 228 -0.55 -5.36 -14.23
C LEU A 228 -1.79 -6.23 -14.12
N SER A 229 -2.91 -5.62 -13.80
CA SER A 229 -4.25 -6.16 -13.97
C SER A 229 -5.27 -5.03 -13.98
N HIS A 230 -6.55 -5.36 -14.15
CA HIS A 230 -7.59 -4.37 -14.28
C HIS A 230 -8.79 -4.75 -13.38
N ASP A 231 -9.37 -3.73 -12.72
CA ASP A 231 -10.66 -3.86 -12.01
C ASP A 231 -11.79 -3.12 -12.74
N GLY A 232 -11.41 -2.33 -13.77
CA GLY A 232 -12.30 -1.59 -14.65
C GLY A 232 -12.00 -1.76 -16.14
N GLY A 233 -12.54 -0.90 -17.00
CA GLY A 233 -12.31 -0.88 -18.45
C GLY A 233 -12.93 -2.06 -19.20
N GLY A 234 -13.94 -2.73 -18.65
CA GLY A 234 -14.64 -3.86 -19.27
C GLY A 234 -15.05 -4.95 -18.28
N PRO A 235 -15.50 -6.12 -18.73
CA PRO A 235 -15.82 -7.26 -17.86
C PRO A 235 -14.53 -7.82 -17.23
N ARG A 236 -14.47 -7.83 -15.89
CA ARG A 236 -13.29 -8.25 -15.10
C ARG A 236 -13.57 -9.42 -14.16
N GLY A 237 -14.64 -10.18 -14.43
CA GLY A 237 -15.01 -11.35 -13.65
C GLY A 237 -13.93 -12.43 -13.64
N GLU A 238 -13.28 -12.68 -14.78
CA GLU A 238 -12.17 -13.66 -14.89
C GLU A 238 -10.94 -13.20 -14.09
N THR A 239 -10.60 -11.92 -14.16
CA THR A 239 -9.53 -11.32 -13.35
C THR A 239 -9.83 -11.46 -11.87
N LEU A 240 -11.05 -11.09 -11.44
CA LEU A 240 -11.47 -11.22 -10.06
C LEU A 240 -11.39 -12.66 -9.55
N ALA A 241 -11.82 -13.64 -10.39
CA ALA A 241 -11.80 -15.06 -10.05
C ALA A 241 -10.38 -15.64 -9.94
N ALA A 242 -9.41 -15.13 -10.70
CA ALA A 242 -8.02 -15.61 -10.70
C ALA A 242 -7.22 -15.23 -9.42
N TYR A 243 -7.51 -14.07 -8.84
CA TYR A 243 -6.64 -13.51 -7.81
C TYR A 243 -6.54 -14.30 -6.50
N PRO A 244 -7.58 -14.97 -5.97
CA PRO A 244 -7.42 -15.82 -4.78
C PRO A 244 -6.33 -16.88 -4.94
N ALA A 245 -6.33 -17.59 -6.09
CA ALA A 245 -5.32 -18.60 -6.40
C ALA A 245 -3.93 -17.99 -6.62
N ILE A 246 -3.84 -16.86 -7.33
CA ILE A 246 -2.59 -16.12 -7.54
C ILE A 246 -1.99 -15.72 -6.19
N ILE A 247 -2.77 -15.11 -5.28
CA ILE A 247 -2.31 -14.68 -3.96
C ILE A 247 -1.80 -15.86 -3.14
N ALA A 248 -2.56 -16.97 -3.11
CA ALA A 248 -2.16 -18.19 -2.41
C ALA A 248 -0.85 -18.76 -2.95
N ALA A 249 -0.72 -18.86 -4.27
CA ALA A 249 0.48 -19.38 -4.94
C ALA A 249 1.71 -18.49 -4.73
N LEU A 250 1.56 -17.16 -4.79
CA LEU A 250 2.65 -16.21 -4.51
C LEU A 250 3.17 -16.37 -3.09
N ARG A 251 2.28 -16.48 -2.10
CA ARG A 251 2.66 -16.72 -0.70
C ARG A 251 3.31 -18.07 -0.50
N GLY A 252 2.78 -19.13 -1.15
CA GLY A 252 3.38 -20.47 -1.14
C GLY A 252 4.80 -20.49 -1.70
N ARG A 253 5.14 -19.57 -2.62
CA ARG A 253 6.49 -19.34 -3.14
C ARG A 253 7.34 -18.42 -2.24
N GLY A 254 6.83 -17.97 -1.10
CA GLY A 254 7.53 -17.10 -0.14
C GLY A 254 7.57 -15.62 -0.53
N PHE A 255 6.65 -15.16 -1.39
CA PHE A 255 6.52 -13.74 -1.70
C PHE A 255 5.65 -13.01 -0.67
N HIS A 256 6.06 -11.80 -0.30
CA HIS A 256 5.23 -10.84 0.42
C HIS A 256 4.53 -9.93 -0.60
N ILE A 257 3.21 -9.85 -0.50
CA ILE A 257 2.40 -8.98 -1.38
C ILE A 257 2.28 -7.64 -0.67
N VAL A 258 2.82 -6.60 -1.31
CA VAL A 258 2.86 -5.22 -0.80
C VAL A 258 2.25 -4.26 -1.81
N THR A 259 1.96 -3.04 -1.41
CA THR A 259 1.55 -1.99 -2.35
C THR A 259 2.75 -1.53 -3.19
N ILE A 260 2.48 -0.94 -4.37
CA ILE A 260 3.55 -0.43 -5.24
C ILE A 260 4.41 0.63 -4.52
N PRO A 261 3.86 1.63 -3.79
CA PRO A 261 4.69 2.54 -3.00
C PRO A 261 5.57 1.84 -1.96
N GLU A 262 5.08 0.82 -1.27
CA GLU A 262 5.88 0.03 -0.31
C GLU A 262 7.00 -0.73 -1.02
N LEU A 263 6.71 -1.40 -2.15
CA LEU A 263 7.71 -2.09 -2.97
C LEU A 263 8.85 -1.16 -3.38
N LEU A 264 8.52 0.08 -3.75
CA LEU A 264 9.47 1.10 -4.20
C LEU A 264 10.14 1.87 -3.05
N GLY A 265 9.80 1.56 -1.79
CA GLY A 265 10.34 2.22 -0.60
C GLY A 265 9.87 3.66 -0.43
N PHE A 266 8.70 4.01 -0.98
CA PHE A 266 8.10 5.32 -0.78
C PHE A 266 7.52 5.45 0.62
N ARG A 267 7.59 6.65 1.18
CA ARG A 267 7.11 6.89 2.54
C ARG A 267 5.64 7.30 2.55
N PRO A 268 4.78 6.63 3.35
CA PRO A 268 3.42 7.07 3.57
C PRO A 268 3.41 8.39 4.34
N VAL A 269 2.41 9.23 4.05
CA VAL A 269 2.13 10.47 4.76
C VAL A 269 0.93 10.21 5.66
N TYR A 270 1.14 10.32 6.97
CA TYR A 270 0.08 10.20 7.97
C TYR A 270 -0.39 11.57 8.44
N VAL A 271 -1.68 11.74 8.63
CA VAL A 271 -2.26 12.93 9.24
C VAL A 271 -3.14 12.54 10.43
N PRO A 272 -3.18 13.38 11.51
CA PRO A 272 -4.06 13.14 12.63
C PRO A 272 -5.54 13.14 12.20
N CYS A 273 -6.30 12.21 12.72
CA CYS A 273 -7.74 12.12 12.50
C CYS A 273 -8.49 13.02 13.50
N ILE A 274 -8.71 14.30 13.17
CA ILE A 274 -9.32 15.26 14.11
C ILE A 274 -10.85 15.26 14.03
N ARG A 275 -11.49 14.93 12.91
CA ARG A 275 -12.97 14.90 12.75
C ARG A 275 -13.51 13.90 11.71
N LEU A 276 -12.70 13.35 10.84
CA LEU A 276 -13.14 12.49 9.73
C LEU A 276 -13.11 10.98 10.04
N CYS A 277 -12.70 10.60 11.24
CA CYS A 277 -12.65 9.20 11.68
C CYS A 277 -13.81 8.79 12.59
N GLU A 278 -14.72 9.71 12.93
CA GLU A 278 -15.96 9.36 13.63
C GLU A 278 -16.91 8.69 12.64
N GLY A 279 -17.16 7.40 12.86
CA GLY A 279 -18.03 6.58 12.00
C GLY A 279 -17.30 5.61 11.05
N ILE A 280 -15.96 5.67 10.94
CA ILE A 280 -15.18 4.69 10.20
C ILE A 280 -14.46 3.80 11.23
N GLY A 281 -14.94 2.57 11.41
CA GLY A 281 -14.29 1.57 12.28
C GLY A 281 -12.89 1.21 11.75
N LEU A 282 -11.90 2.07 12.02
CA LEU A 282 -10.52 1.78 11.65
C LEU A 282 -9.94 0.72 12.59
N PRO A 283 -9.26 -0.32 12.08
CA PRO A 283 -8.55 -1.27 12.90
C PRO A 283 -7.48 -0.52 13.73
N ARG A 284 -7.36 -0.89 15.01
CA ARG A 284 -6.29 -0.41 15.89
C ARG A 284 -4.96 -1.01 15.42
N ARG A 285 -4.32 -0.45 14.40
CA ARG A 285 -2.91 -0.74 14.13
C ARG A 285 -2.07 0.29 14.87
N ALA A 286 -1.20 -0.19 15.76
CA ALA A 286 -0.11 0.61 16.29
C ALA A 286 0.74 1.10 15.11
N LEU A 287 1.06 2.39 15.08
CA LEU A 287 2.01 2.94 14.11
C LEU A 287 3.33 2.18 14.22
N PRO A 288 4.00 1.85 13.11
CA PRO A 288 5.39 1.44 13.13
C PRO A 288 6.19 2.49 13.92
N ARG A 289 7.12 2.05 14.78
CA ARG A 289 7.94 2.95 15.63
C ARG A 289 8.63 4.07 14.84
N ASP A 290 8.86 3.86 13.56
CA ASP A 290 9.51 4.82 12.64
C ASP A 290 8.61 5.98 12.19
N ALA A 291 7.30 5.92 12.41
CA ALA A 291 6.34 6.96 12.02
C ALA A 291 6.29 8.14 13.00
N LEU A 292 6.87 8.01 14.19
CA LEU A 292 6.80 9.01 15.26
C LEU A 292 7.80 10.18 15.10
N ILE A 293 8.71 10.19 14.13
CA ILE A 293 9.84 11.12 14.04
C ILE A 293 9.64 12.27 13.03
N GLN A 294 8.46 12.49 12.48
CA GLN A 294 8.28 13.64 11.57
C GLN A 294 7.25 14.65 12.07
N ARG A 295 7.68 15.52 13.00
CA ARG A 295 7.05 16.84 13.16
C ARG A 295 7.25 17.66 11.88
N ALA A 296 6.16 18.23 11.35
CA ALA A 296 6.21 19.13 10.21
C ALA A 296 7.21 20.29 10.48
N PRO A 297 8.09 20.63 9.53
CA PRO A 297 8.91 21.83 9.68
C PRO A 297 8.00 23.06 9.62
N ARG A 298 8.20 23.99 10.58
CA ARG A 298 7.60 25.32 10.57
C ARG A 298 8.05 26.04 9.29
N ALA A 299 7.10 26.67 8.61
CA ALA A 299 7.39 27.57 7.50
C ALA A 299 8.21 28.76 8.04
N HIS A 300 9.47 28.86 7.63
CA HIS A 300 10.22 30.10 7.74
C HIS A 300 9.98 30.92 6.47
N ALA A 301 9.35 32.07 6.64
CA ALA A 301 9.40 33.16 5.67
C ALA A 301 10.78 33.84 5.80
N GLY A 302 11.40 34.11 4.65
CA GLY A 302 12.67 34.88 4.65
C GLY A 302 13.42 34.70 3.33
N SER A 303 13.28 35.62 2.52
CA SER A 303 14.09 36.64 1.85
C SER A 303 14.86 36.19 0.62
N ALA A 304 14.67 37.01 -0.41
CA ALA A 304 15.35 37.04 -1.70
C ALA A 304 16.88 37.17 -1.58
N GLY A 305 17.59 36.50 -2.49
CA GLY A 305 19.01 36.69 -2.77
C GLY A 305 19.29 36.22 -4.19
N ASP A 306 19.50 37.19 -5.05
CA ASP A 306 20.01 37.14 -6.39
C ASP A 306 21.42 36.55 -6.36
N ASP A 307 21.75 35.65 -7.30
CA ASP A 307 23.05 35.67 -7.98
C ASP A 307 23.10 34.64 -9.12
N ARG A 308 23.54 35.18 -10.20
CA ARG A 308 23.87 34.55 -11.52
C ARG A 308 25.12 33.68 -11.38
N GLU A 309 25.11 32.53 -12.03
CA GLU A 309 26.26 32.08 -12.83
C GLU A 309 25.94 30.79 -13.61
N SER A 310 26.08 30.83 -14.92
CA SER A 310 26.22 29.67 -15.81
C SER A 310 27.70 29.29 -15.89
N PRO A 311 28.01 28.00 -16.07
CA PRO A 311 28.65 27.60 -17.31
C PRO A 311 28.26 26.21 -17.88
N SER A 312 28.19 26.23 -19.21
CA SER A 312 28.68 25.27 -20.22
C SER A 312 28.68 23.76 -19.97
N GLY A 313 27.86 23.07 -20.80
CA GLY A 313 28.28 22.04 -21.72
C GLY A 313 28.81 20.70 -21.23
N ARG A 314 27.90 19.68 -21.22
CA ARG A 314 28.24 18.31 -21.66
C ARG A 314 26.96 17.55 -21.99
N THR A 315 26.85 17.15 -23.23
CA THR A 315 25.81 16.24 -23.73
C THR A 315 26.12 14.82 -23.26
N PRO A 316 25.19 14.10 -22.60
CA PRO A 316 25.31 12.66 -22.48
C PRO A 316 24.51 11.94 -23.55
N ALA A 317 25.07 10.82 -24.00
CA ALA A 317 24.64 9.93 -25.04
C ALA A 317 23.20 9.41 -24.88
N ARG A 318 22.56 9.24 -26.01
CA ARG A 318 21.24 8.66 -26.25
C ARG A 318 21.24 7.17 -25.90
N PRO A 319 20.38 6.62 -25.02
CA PRO A 319 20.12 5.19 -25.00
C PRO A 319 19.09 4.84 -26.07
N SER A 320 19.51 4.08 -27.05
CA SER A 320 18.68 3.38 -28.03
C SER A 320 17.92 2.24 -27.33
N GLY A 321 16.60 2.23 -27.44
CA GLY A 321 15.76 1.17 -26.90
C GLY A 321 14.27 1.47 -26.99
N ALA A 322 13.79 1.77 -28.20
CA ALA A 322 12.37 1.73 -28.49
C ALA A 322 11.96 0.28 -28.76
N HIS A 323 11.25 -0.36 -27.81
CA HIS A 323 10.50 -1.57 -28.10
C HIS A 323 9.17 -1.20 -28.76
N PRO A 324 8.70 -1.98 -29.77
CA PRO A 324 7.46 -1.69 -30.47
C PRO A 324 6.28 -1.78 -29.52
N ALA A 325 5.42 -0.78 -29.55
CA ALA A 325 4.14 -0.76 -28.88
C ALA A 325 3.29 -1.93 -29.41
N ALA A 326 2.90 -2.83 -28.52
CA ALA A 326 1.89 -3.84 -28.84
C ALA A 326 0.61 -3.12 -29.24
N ALA A 327 0.07 -3.46 -30.41
CA ALA A 327 -1.20 -2.90 -30.89
C ALA A 327 -2.35 -3.39 -30.02
N TRP A 328 -3.00 -2.45 -29.35
CA TRP A 328 -4.22 -2.68 -28.58
C TRP A 328 -5.43 -2.64 -29.52
N PRO A 329 -6.39 -3.57 -29.39
CA PRO A 329 -7.65 -3.46 -30.12
C PRO A 329 -8.44 -2.26 -29.61
N ARG A 330 -9.00 -1.50 -30.53
CA ARG A 330 -9.90 -0.39 -30.22
C ARG A 330 -11.27 -0.97 -29.83
N SER A 331 -11.79 -0.58 -28.68
CA SER A 331 -13.20 -0.73 -28.32
C SER A 331 -13.99 0.43 -28.86
#